data_f0cd36520853413b9ca5a93cb42acb7a
#
_entry.id   f0cd36520853413b9ca5a93cb42acb7a
#
_cell.length_a   1.000
_cell.length_b   1.000
_cell.length_c   1.000
_cell.angle_alpha   90.00
_cell.angle_beta   90.00
_cell.angle_gamma   90.00
#
_symmetry.space_group_name_H-M   'P 1'
#
loop_
_entity.id
_entity.type
_entity.pdbx_description
1 polymer ?
#
loop_
_entity_poly.entity_id
_entity_poly.type
_entity_poly.pdbx_seq_one_letter_code
_entity_poly.pdbx_strand_id
1 'polypeptide(L)'
;VYSFSYLDKILDFVIVNHLKPWLQLSYMPEKLAKYPNRRLFGANVSQPHSVSAWCQLVHEFLLHITDRYGLDTIKTWKFGLWNQPNTSSDLFGFTNENDFFLFYKSTYDCIKDFCPDIEFSLPPTYYIVGESYENWYLNFLEWCKKNSCLPDCLSFTYYDTKMISDKNHSKESFGFVYARSLSESPDGLKDFVMQVLRERRQLGLGNMPIYLSEWNNTPSQQDLLNDTCFKSCYIVKNILENYDRLDSFTYQALTDLMADDALPNKLFFGGLGLFTVNGIPKASYYAYTLLRQLGDQFLGRGDGYFITRKHNSYQIMLYNYKHFNYLYANGERFDMTETDRYTVFADSDPVTIELCLSNIPQGTYKISETYVNRTHGSSYDQWVSMGGLELTTPYEFDLLKKASSPGFHQKLMHIASDETLRLNAELELLEIRLIQITPVICPSDVSR
;
A
#
# COMPACT_ATOMS: atom_id res chain seq x y z
N VAL A 1 28.87 -17.50 -15.09
CA VAL A 1 28.85 -16.05 -15.37
C VAL A 1 27.46 -15.57 -15.10
N TYR A 2 27.32 -14.56 -14.25
CA TYR A 2 26.06 -13.89 -13.94
C TYR A 2 25.92 -12.62 -14.77
N SER A 3 24.70 -12.22 -15.11
CA SER A 3 24.39 -10.95 -15.77
C SER A 3 23.31 -10.22 -14.99
N PHE A 4 23.62 -9.02 -14.52
CA PHE A 4 22.71 -8.17 -13.76
C PHE A 4 22.21 -6.96 -14.57
N SER A 5 22.45 -6.91 -15.89
CA SER A 5 22.19 -5.74 -16.73
C SER A 5 20.74 -5.26 -16.76
N TYR A 6 19.75 -6.14 -16.61
CA TYR A 6 18.35 -5.71 -16.49
C TYR A 6 18.04 -5.13 -15.10
N LEU A 7 18.60 -5.77 -14.07
CA LEU A 7 18.44 -5.30 -12.69
C LEU A 7 19.12 -3.93 -12.50
N ASP A 8 20.30 -3.73 -13.10
CA ASP A 8 21.00 -2.44 -13.08
C ASP A 8 20.13 -1.29 -13.59
N LYS A 9 19.42 -1.49 -14.70
CA LYS A 9 18.52 -0.47 -15.25
C LYS A 9 17.41 -0.09 -14.29
N ILE A 10 16.86 -1.07 -13.58
CA ILE A 10 15.79 -0.83 -12.59
C ILE A 10 16.38 -0.12 -11.38
N LEU A 11 17.51 -0.58 -10.86
CA LEU A 11 18.16 0.02 -9.69
C LEU A 11 18.66 1.44 -9.99
N ASP A 12 19.27 1.68 -11.16
CA ASP A 12 19.68 3.02 -11.59
C ASP A 12 18.47 3.98 -11.61
N PHE A 13 17.33 3.52 -12.18
CA PHE A 13 16.11 4.33 -12.18
C PHE A 13 15.60 4.64 -10.77
N VAL A 14 15.61 3.66 -9.86
CA VAL A 14 15.20 3.85 -8.47
C VAL A 14 16.10 4.86 -7.76
N ILE A 15 17.43 4.71 -7.90
CA ILE A 15 18.41 5.57 -7.24
C ILE A 15 18.38 6.99 -7.78
N VAL A 16 18.30 7.18 -9.12
CA VAL A 16 18.22 8.52 -9.74
C VAL A 16 16.97 9.28 -9.28
N ASN A 17 15.89 8.56 -8.96
CA ASN A 17 14.68 9.16 -8.42
C ASN A 17 14.69 9.30 -6.87
N HIS A 18 15.87 9.16 -6.23
CA HIS A 18 16.04 9.27 -4.78
C HIS A 18 15.18 8.30 -3.96
N LEU A 19 14.87 7.14 -4.52
CA LEU A 19 14.16 6.07 -3.86
C LEU A 19 15.14 5.07 -3.26
N LYS A 20 14.73 4.40 -2.18
CA LYS A 20 15.52 3.33 -1.55
C LYS A 20 14.93 1.98 -1.93
N PRO A 21 15.70 1.08 -2.54
CA PRO A 21 15.24 -0.26 -2.88
C PRO A 21 14.90 -1.09 -1.64
N TRP A 22 13.83 -1.87 -1.74
CA TRP A 22 13.60 -3.03 -0.91
C TRP A 22 13.57 -4.24 -1.83
N LEU A 23 14.62 -5.05 -1.76
CA LEU A 23 14.86 -6.15 -2.70
C LEU A 23 14.38 -7.47 -2.09
N GLN A 24 13.39 -8.09 -2.71
CA GLN A 24 13.00 -9.46 -2.40
C GLN A 24 13.82 -10.41 -3.29
N LEU A 25 14.70 -11.21 -2.66
CA LEU A 25 15.52 -12.22 -3.37
C LEU A 25 14.62 -13.38 -3.77
N SER A 26 13.93 -13.22 -4.89
CA SER A 26 12.98 -14.14 -5.51
C SER A 26 12.80 -13.77 -7.00
N TYR A 27 12.33 -14.61 -7.89
CA TYR A 27 12.14 -16.04 -7.65
C TYR A 27 13.38 -16.83 -8.09
N MET A 28 13.29 -18.18 -8.10
CA MET A 28 14.46 -19.02 -8.37
C MET A 28 14.91 -18.88 -9.83
N PRO A 29 16.17 -18.55 -10.12
CA PRO A 29 16.68 -18.63 -11.47
C PRO A 29 16.55 -20.06 -12.02
N GLU A 30 16.12 -20.20 -13.27
CA GLU A 30 15.81 -21.51 -13.87
C GLU A 30 16.96 -22.51 -13.74
N LYS A 31 18.21 -22.04 -13.91
CA LYS A 31 19.41 -22.88 -13.79
C LYS A 31 19.71 -23.36 -12.37
N LEU A 32 19.15 -22.71 -11.36
CA LEU A 32 19.29 -23.09 -9.96
C LEU A 32 18.06 -23.83 -9.42
N ALA A 33 16.97 -23.88 -10.18
CA ALA A 33 15.73 -24.49 -9.77
C ALA A 33 15.84 -26.01 -9.66
N LYS A 34 15.36 -26.57 -8.55
CA LYS A 34 15.22 -28.02 -8.37
C LYS A 34 14.17 -28.61 -9.32
N TYR A 35 13.12 -27.84 -9.59
CA TYR A 35 12.02 -28.19 -10.48
C TYR A 35 11.83 -27.08 -11.54
N PRO A 36 12.55 -27.13 -12.68
CA PRO A 36 12.57 -26.04 -13.65
C PRO A 36 11.20 -25.69 -14.26
N ASN A 37 10.29 -26.66 -14.31
CA ASN A 37 8.94 -26.49 -14.87
C ASN A 37 7.90 -25.97 -13.88
N ARG A 38 8.26 -25.78 -12.60
CA ARG A 38 7.36 -25.22 -11.59
C ARG A 38 7.30 -23.72 -11.71
N ARG A 39 6.33 -23.21 -12.47
CA ARG A 39 6.20 -21.79 -12.77
C ARG A 39 4.87 -21.23 -12.32
N LEU A 40 4.91 -20.02 -11.78
CA LEU A 40 3.76 -19.18 -11.47
C LEU A 40 4.02 -17.79 -12.05
N PHE A 41 3.07 -17.21 -12.80
CA PHE A 41 3.23 -15.91 -13.46
C PHE A 41 4.54 -15.78 -14.28
N GLY A 42 4.95 -16.84 -14.93
CA GLY A 42 6.21 -16.88 -15.68
C GLY A 42 7.49 -17.02 -14.87
N ALA A 43 7.44 -16.86 -13.54
CA ALA A 43 8.58 -17.04 -12.64
C ALA A 43 8.69 -18.48 -12.12
N ASN A 44 9.92 -18.94 -11.85
CA ASN A 44 10.13 -20.26 -11.25
C ASN A 44 10.01 -20.21 -9.73
N VAL A 45 9.01 -20.88 -9.18
CA VAL A 45 8.72 -20.92 -7.72
C VAL A 45 9.27 -22.15 -7.02
N SER A 46 10.22 -22.86 -7.63
CA SER A 46 10.91 -24.00 -7.04
C SER A 46 11.96 -23.58 -6.02
N GLN A 47 12.20 -24.43 -5.04
CA GLN A 47 13.41 -24.33 -4.20
C GLN A 47 14.70 -24.53 -5.03
N PRO A 48 15.88 -24.09 -4.56
CA PRO A 48 17.14 -24.34 -5.27
C PRO A 48 17.51 -25.81 -5.26
N HIS A 49 18.16 -26.27 -6.31
CA HIS A 49 18.78 -27.60 -6.32
C HIS A 49 20.02 -27.67 -5.40
N SER A 50 20.66 -26.54 -5.14
CA SER A 50 21.81 -26.35 -4.26
C SER A 50 21.74 -25.02 -3.54
N VAL A 51 21.63 -25.04 -2.22
CA VAL A 51 21.63 -23.83 -1.37
C VAL A 51 22.97 -23.11 -1.48
N SER A 52 24.09 -23.84 -1.58
CA SER A 52 25.43 -23.25 -1.78
C SER A 52 25.52 -22.47 -3.09
N ALA A 53 24.95 -22.98 -4.19
CA ALA A 53 24.94 -22.26 -5.47
C ALA A 53 24.03 -21.00 -5.42
N TRP A 54 22.95 -21.06 -4.65
CA TRP A 54 22.12 -19.90 -4.37
C TRP A 54 22.90 -18.85 -3.57
N CYS A 55 23.55 -19.23 -2.47
CA CYS A 55 24.35 -18.32 -1.65
C CYS A 55 25.49 -17.68 -2.46
N GLN A 56 26.12 -18.44 -3.37
CA GLN A 56 27.11 -17.88 -4.29
C GLN A 56 26.49 -16.81 -5.20
N LEU A 57 25.30 -17.04 -5.77
CA LEU A 57 24.61 -16.03 -6.57
C LEU A 57 24.31 -14.76 -5.74
N VAL A 58 23.82 -14.92 -4.50
CA VAL A 58 23.54 -13.79 -3.59
C VAL A 58 24.83 -13.03 -3.28
N HIS A 59 25.91 -13.71 -3.00
CA HIS A 59 27.20 -13.08 -2.72
C HIS A 59 27.74 -12.29 -3.94
N GLU A 60 27.71 -12.87 -5.13
CA GLU A 60 28.12 -12.19 -6.37
C GLU A 60 27.23 -10.99 -6.67
N PHE A 61 25.93 -11.08 -6.38
CA PHE A 61 25.01 -9.97 -6.51
C PHE A 61 25.36 -8.84 -5.53
N LEU A 62 25.63 -9.15 -4.26
CA LEU A 62 26.03 -8.16 -3.25
C LEU A 62 27.35 -7.48 -3.63
N LEU A 63 28.33 -8.21 -4.13
CA LEU A 63 29.59 -7.64 -4.65
C LEU A 63 29.32 -6.67 -5.81
N HIS A 64 28.49 -7.11 -6.77
CA HIS A 64 28.16 -6.30 -7.95
C HIS A 64 27.50 -4.97 -7.59
N ILE A 65 26.46 -4.99 -6.74
CA ILE A 65 25.79 -3.76 -6.33
C ILE A 65 26.65 -2.89 -5.43
N THR A 66 27.54 -3.49 -4.63
CA THR A 66 28.51 -2.75 -3.79
C THR A 66 29.52 -2.02 -4.67
N ASP A 67 30.03 -2.66 -5.70
CA ASP A 67 30.96 -2.05 -6.66
C ASP A 67 30.29 -0.89 -7.42
N ARG A 68 29.00 -1.06 -7.78
CA ARG A 68 28.27 -0.07 -8.55
C ARG A 68 27.76 1.12 -7.73
N TYR A 69 27.23 0.91 -6.55
CA TYR A 69 26.51 1.94 -5.77
C TYR A 69 27.21 2.33 -4.46
N GLY A 70 28.22 1.59 -4.04
CA GLY A 70 28.92 1.77 -2.78
C GLY A 70 28.24 1.13 -1.59
N LEU A 71 29.03 0.58 -0.67
CA LEU A 71 28.52 -0.16 0.50
C LEU A 71 27.64 0.71 1.41
N ASP A 72 28.00 1.98 1.63
CA ASP A 72 27.21 2.88 2.47
C ASP A 72 25.82 3.18 1.90
N THR A 73 25.68 3.18 0.58
CA THR A 73 24.39 3.29 -0.09
C THR A 73 23.55 2.04 0.16
N ILE A 74 24.16 0.85 -0.03
CA ILE A 74 23.48 -0.44 0.09
C ILE A 74 23.02 -0.72 1.51
N LYS A 75 23.75 -0.30 2.53
CA LYS A 75 23.34 -0.37 3.95
C LYS A 75 22.03 0.37 4.23
N THR A 76 21.63 1.31 3.35
CA THR A 76 20.35 2.01 3.49
C THR A 76 19.17 1.27 2.83
N TRP A 77 19.45 0.19 2.10
CA TRP A 77 18.45 -0.63 1.43
C TRP A 77 17.93 -1.71 2.37
N LYS A 78 16.78 -2.30 2.00
CA LYS A 78 16.25 -3.47 2.68
C LYS A 78 16.31 -4.68 1.78
N PHE A 79 16.59 -5.82 2.37
CA PHE A 79 16.60 -7.11 1.68
C PHE A 79 15.61 -8.04 2.34
N GLY A 80 14.99 -8.89 1.56
CA GLY A 80 14.13 -9.97 2.03
C GLY A 80 14.29 -11.20 1.17
N LEU A 81 13.74 -12.30 1.62
CA LEU A 81 13.77 -13.56 0.89
C LEU A 81 12.37 -14.00 0.52
N TRP A 82 12.18 -14.37 -0.74
CA TRP A 82 10.97 -15.00 -1.25
C TRP A 82 9.74 -14.09 -1.21
N ASN A 83 8.56 -14.66 -1.49
CA ASN A 83 7.27 -14.01 -1.37
C ASN A 83 6.25 -15.02 -0.85
N GLN A 84 5.52 -14.67 0.20
CA GLN A 84 4.43 -15.45 0.77
C GLN A 84 4.75 -16.95 0.97
N PRO A 85 5.88 -17.32 1.63
CA PRO A 85 6.30 -18.71 1.76
C PRO A 85 5.34 -19.57 2.59
N ASN A 86 4.44 -18.94 3.34
CA ASN A 86 3.42 -19.57 4.16
C ASN A 86 2.15 -19.94 3.39
N THR A 87 2.06 -19.62 2.10
CA THR A 87 0.95 -20.03 1.25
C THR A 87 1.10 -21.50 0.78
N SER A 88 0.15 -22.01 0.02
CA SER A 88 0.25 -23.40 -0.46
C SER A 88 1.49 -23.64 -1.32
N SER A 89 2.00 -24.87 -1.26
CA SER A 89 3.17 -25.26 -2.05
C SER A 89 2.95 -25.15 -3.57
N ASP A 90 1.70 -25.16 -4.02
CA ASP A 90 1.35 -25.02 -5.44
C ASP A 90 1.48 -23.56 -5.93
N LEU A 91 1.50 -22.59 -4.99
CA LEU A 91 1.73 -21.18 -5.24
C LEU A 91 3.20 -20.82 -4.93
N PHE A 92 3.42 -20.12 -3.85
CA PHE A 92 4.72 -19.62 -3.43
C PHE A 92 5.36 -20.46 -2.31
N GLY A 93 4.57 -21.37 -1.70
CA GLY A 93 5.00 -22.12 -0.53
C GLY A 93 6.03 -23.22 -0.82
N PHE A 94 6.73 -23.61 0.20
CA PHE A 94 7.60 -24.78 0.22
C PHE A 94 6.79 -26.00 0.69
N THR A 95 7.11 -27.17 0.15
CA THR A 95 6.44 -28.42 0.54
C THR A 95 6.67 -28.77 2.01
N ASN A 96 7.82 -28.35 2.55
CA ASN A 96 8.22 -28.54 3.94
C ASN A 96 8.69 -27.20 4.52
N GLU A 97 8.08 -26.76 5.63
CA GLU A 97 8.45 -25.51 6.30
C GLU A 97 9.92 -25.49 6.73
N ASN A 98 10.44 -26.60 7.24
CA ASN A 98 11.84 -26.68 7.65
C ASN A 98 12.82 -26.45 6.50
N ASP A 99 12.48 -26.88 5.27
CA ASP A 99 13.31 -26.62 4.10
C ASP A 99 13.39 -25.12 3.81
N PHE A 100 12.27 -24.41 3.97
CA PHE A 100 12.27 -22.96 3.84
C PHE A 100 13.04 -22.27 4.97
N PHE A 101 12.87 -22.72 6.21
CA PHE A 101 13.57 -22.16 7.36
C PHE A 101 15.09 -22.27 7.23
N LEU A 102 15.58 -23.42 6.77
CA LEU A 102 16.99 -23.64 6.49
C LEU A 102 17.49 -22.79 5.31
N PHE A 103 16.67 -22.64 4.27
CA PHE A 103 16.96 -21.79 3.12
C PHE A 103 17.06 -20.33 3.52
N TYR A 104 16.12 -19.85 4.37
CA TYR A 104 16.17 -18.51 4.94
C TYR A 104 17.45 -18.29 5.75
N LYS A 105 17.76 -19.21 6.68
CA LYS A 105 18.97 -19.07 7.51
C LYS A 105 20.24 -19.00 6.65
N SER A 106 20.37 -19.88 5.68
CA SER A 106 21.56 -19.88 4.79
C SER A 106 21.69 -18.56 4.02
N THR A 107 20.56 -17.97 3.59
CA THR A 107 20.57 -16.67 2.91
C THR A 107 20.86 -15.52 3.89
N TYR A 108 20.28 -15.57 5.08
CA TYR A 108 20.55 -14.64 6.18
C TYR A 108 22.04 -14.62 6.54
N ASP A 109 22.63 -15.78 6.80
CA ASP A 109 24.05 -15.91 7.14
C ASP A 109 24.92 -15.34 6.00
N CYS A 110 24.62 -15.67 4.73
CA CYS A 110 25.35 -15.14 3.58
C CYS A 110 25.34 -13.61 3.51
N ILE A 111 24.21 -12.98 3.80
CA ILE A 111 24.07 -11.50 3.79
C ILE A 111 24.78 -10.89 4.98
N LYS A 112 24.61 -11.47 6.18
CA LYS A 112 25.21 -10.95 7.42
C LYS A 112 26.73 -11.17 7.48
N ASP A 113 27.23 -12.25 6.91
CA ASP A 113 28.68 -12.49 6.75
C ASP A 113 29.29 -11.48 5.76
N PHE A 114 28.56 -11.09 4.71
CA PHE A 114 28.99 -10.06 3.78
C PHE A 114 29.03 -8.68 4.43
N CYS A 115 27.95 -8.29 5.09
CA CYS A 115 27.86 -7.05 5.84
C CYS A 115 26.74 -7.12 6.92
N PRO A 116 27.10 -7.13 8.23
CA PRO A 116 26.14 -7.23 9.32
C PRO A 116 25.10 -6.09 9.36
N ASP A 117 25.47 -4.92 8.82
CA ASP A 117 24.61 -3.73 8.83
C ASP A 117 23.52 -3.76 7.75
N ILE A 118 23.55 -4.69 6.80
CA ILE A 118 22.48 -4.84 5.81
C ILE A 118 21.21 -5.35 6.50
N GLU A 119 20.13 -4.60 6.35
CA GLU A 119 18.82 -4.93 6.92
C GLU A 119 18.17 -6.08 6.15
N PHE A 120 17.83 -7.19 6.84
CA PHE A 120 17.21 -8.36 6.25
C PHE A 120 15.87 -8.66 6.91
N SER A 121 14.79 -8.56 6.15
CA SER A 121 13.42 -8.62 6.66
C SER A 121 12.91 -10.04 6.87
N LEU A 122 11.86 -10.15 7.71
CA LEU A 122 10.96 -11.29 7.64
C LEU A 122 10.52 -11.47 6.18
N PRO A 123 10.47 -12.69 5.63
CA PRO A 123 9.86 -12.94 4.34
C PRO A 123 8.42 -12.38 4.33
N PRO A 124 7.99 -11.66 3.27
CA PRO A 124 6.62 -11.15 3.21
C PRO A 124 5.63 -12.27 3.46
N THR A 125 5.00 -12.24 4.63
CA THR A 125 4.11 -13.30 5.09
C THR A 125 2.67 -12.86 4.85
N TYR A 126 1.91 -13.71 4.17
CA TYR A 126 0.48 -13.46 4.02
C TYR A 126 -0.22 -13.75 5.33
N TYR A 127 -0.95 -12.76 5.85
CA TYR A 127 -1.61 -12.85 7.14
C TYR A 127 -3.12 -12.69 6.99
N ILE A 128 -3.86 -13.63 7.54
CA ILE A 128 -5.33 -13.56 7.66
C ILE A 128 -5.69 -13.88 9.10
N VAL A 129 -6.39 -12.96 9.74
CA VAL A 129 -6.83 -13.11 11.14
C VAL A 129 -7.70 -14.36 11.30
N GLY A 130 -7.38 -15.20 12.28
CA GLY A 130 -8.11 -16.42 12.60
C GLY A 130 -7.78 -17.65 11.74
N GLU A 131 -6.75 -17.57 10.91
CA GLU A 131 -6.32 -18.64 10.01
C GLU A 131 -5.04 -19.34 10.48
N SER A 132 -4.80 -20.57 9.98
CA SER A 132 -3.58 -21.33 10.28
C SER A 132 -2.27 -20.64 9.83
N TYR A 133 -2.36 -19.63 9.00
CA TYR A 133 -1.23 -18.78 8.58
C TYR A 133 -0.60 -18.01 9.73
N GLU A 134 -1.37 -17.67 10.77
CA GLU A 134 -0.85 -17.04 11.99
C GLU A 134 0.24 -17.88 12.64
N ASN A 135 0.02 -19.18 12.75
CA ASN A 135 0.95 -20.09 13.40
C ASN A 135 2.28 -20.21 12.64
N TRP A 136 2.25 -20.11 11.30
CA TRP A 136 3.44 -20.28 10.49
C TRP A 136 4.51 -19.21 10.84
N TYR A 137 4.15 -17.93 10.84
CA TYR A 137 5.14 -16.90 11.08
C TYR A 137 5.60 -16.84 12.54
N LEU A 138 4.73 -17.20 13.49
CA LEU A 138 5.10 -17.32 14.91
C LEU A 138 6.11 -18.44 15.10
N ASN A 139 5.85 -19.63 14.53
CA ASN A 139 6.75 -20.76 14.54
C ASN A 139 8.10 -20.41 13.87
N PHE A 140 8.05 -19.70 12.74
CA PHE A 140 9.24 -19.25 12.04
C PHE A 140 10.10 -18.32 12.90
N LEU A 141 9.49 -17.31 13.54
CA LEU A 141 10.23 -16.38 14.42
C LEU A 141 10.80 -17.05 15.64
N GLU A 142 10.08 -18.00 16.26
CA GLU A 142 10.60 -18.80 17.36
C GLU A 142 11.80 -19.67 16.91
N TRP A 143 11.70 -20.28 15.73
CA TRP A 143 12.78 -21.03 15.14
C TRP A 143 13.98 -20.13 14.83
N CYS A 144 13.79 -18.96 14.26
CA CYS A 144 14.85 -17.99 14.00
C CYS A 144 15.55 -17.54 15.28
N LYS A 145 14.81 -17.34 16.36
CA LYS A 145 15.37 -17.00 17.67
C LYS A 145 16.28 -18.09 18.21
N LYS A 146 15.86 -19.38 18.08
CA LYS A 146 16.67 -20.54 18.50
C LYS A 146 17.91 -20.73 17.63
N ASN A 147 17.87 -20.30 16.39
CA ASN A 147 18.95 -20.49 15.40
C ASN A 147 19.77 -19.21 15.13
N SER A 148 19.62 -18.16 15.93
CA SER A 148 20.38 -16.89 15.85
C SER A 148 20.29 -16.21 14.47
N CYS A 149 19.10 -16.21 13.86
CA CYS A 149 18.86 -15.61 12.54
C CYS A 149 17.53 -14.81 12.53
N LEU A 150 17.26 -14.08 13.64
CA LEU A 150 16.09 -13.19 13.69
C LEU A 150 16.18 -12.12 12.57
N PRO A 151 15.06 -11.84 11.88
CA PRO A 151 15.01 -10.72 10.94
C PRO A 151 15.19 -9.39 11.66
N ASP A 152 15.62 -8.35 10.94
CA ASP A 152 15.76 -7.00 11.48
C ASP A 152 14.41 -6.27 11.53
N CYS A 153 13.43 -6.71 10.75
CA CYS A 153 12.08 -6.13 10.72
C CYS A 153 11.03 -7.19 10.34
N LEU A 154 9.80 -6.97 10.80
CA LEU A 154 8.63 -7.75 10.38
C LEU A 154 8.08 -7.21 9.07
N SER A 155 7.74 -8.10 8.14
CA SER A 155 7.21 -7.76 6.83
C SER A 155 5.99 -8.62 6.52
N PHE A 156 4.88 -7.96 6.16
CA PHE A 156 3.62 -8.62 5.89
C PHE A 156 3.03 -8.22 4.55
N THR A 157 2.39 -9.19 3.89
CA THR A 157 1.40 -8.95 2.84
C THR A 157 0.03 -8.92 3.49
N TYR A 158 -0.70 -7.82 3.35
CA TYR A 158 -2.03 -7.67 3.90
C TYR A 158 -3.06 -7.29 2.84
N TYR A 159 -4.12 -8.08 2.78
CA TYR A 159 -5.35 -7.74 2.08
C TYR A 159 -6.53 -7.91 3.03
N ASP A 160 -7.47 -6.99 2.93
CA ASP A 160 -8.65 -6.96 3.79
C ASP A 160 -9.67 -8.02 3.36
N THR A 161 -9.27 -9.28 3.48
CA THR A 161 -10.02 -10.45 3.02
C THR A 161 -10.14 -11.50 4.12
N LYS A 162 -11.16 -12.35 4.00
CA LYS A 162 -11.34 -13.55 4.83
C LYS A 162 -11.50 -14.78 3.94
N MET A 163 -11.11 -15.94 4.44
CA MET A 163 -11.31 -17.21 3.73
C MET A 163 -12.79 -17.57 3.66
N ILE A 164 -13.22 -18.05 2.49
CA ILE A 164 -14.54 -18.66 2.35
C ILE A 164 -14.44 -20.11 2.83
N SER A 165 -15.23 -20.45 3.84
CA SER A 165 -15.25 -21.81 4.41
C SER A 165 -15.87 -22.87 3.50
N ASP A 166 -16.42 -22.49 2.35
CA ASP A 166 -17.12 -23.41 1.45
C ASP A 166 -16.13 -24.14 0.53
N LYS A 167 -16.02 -25.46 0.75
CA LYS A 167 -15.15 -26.37 -0.01
C LYS A 167 -15.59 -26.61 -1.46
N ASN A 168 -16.69 -26.02 -1.89
CA ASN A 168 -17.29 -26.25 -3.23
C ASN A 168 -16.84 -25.24 -4.30
N HIS A 169 -16.02 -24.23 -3.97
CA HIS A 169 -15.44 -23.37 -4.98
C HIS A 169 -14.26 -24.10 -5.63
N SER A 170 -14.48 -24.53 -6.86
CA SER A 170 -13.61 -25.38 -7.66
C SER A 170 -12.19 -24.83 -7.79
N LYS A 171 -11.26 -25.76 -7.84
CA LYS A 171 -9.83 -25.58 -8.11
C LYS A 171 -9.51 -25.02 -9.50
N GLU A 172 -10.48 -24.48 -10.24
CA GLU A 172 -10.30 -24.03 -11.59
C GLU A 172 -9.91 -22.56 -11.63
N SER A 173 -8.75 -22.30 -12.21
CA SER A 173 -8.15 -21.04 -12.60
C SER A 173 -8.02 -19.96 -11.49
N PHE A 174 -6.81 -19.72 -11.03
CA PHE A 174 -6.48 -18.65 -10.06
C PHE A 174 -7.34 -18.67 -8.78
N GLY A 175 -7.77 -19.86 -8.35
CA GLY A 175 -8.67 -20.06 -7.22
C GLY A 175 -8.23 -19.46 -5.88
N PHE A 176 -6.97 -19.03 -5.79
CA PHE A 176 -6.45 -18.32 -4.64
C PHE A 176 -7.05 -16.92 -4.48
N VAL A 177 -7.26 -16.19 -5.58
CA VAL A 177 -7.79 -14.82 -5.55
C VAL A 177 -9.32 -14.80 -5.44
N TYR A 178 -10.00 -15.79 -6.03
CA TYR A 178 -11.46 -15.82 -6.09
C TYR A 178 -12.14 -16.60 -4.97
N ALA A 179 -11.40 -17.42 -4.21
CA ALA A 179 -11.93 -18.17 -3.07
C ALA A 179 -11.99 -17.34 -1.77
N ARG A 180 -11.86 -16.03 -1.83
CA ARG A 180 -11.86 -15.13 -0.67
C ARG A 180 -12.97 -14.11 -0.80
N SER A 181 -13.70 -13.92 0.29
CA SER A 181 -14.55 -12.75 0.45
C SER A 181 -13.74 -11.57 1.00
N LEU A 182 -14.20 -10.37 0.74
CA LEU A 182 -13.69 -9.18 1.38
C LEU A 182 -14.10 -9.16 2.87
N SER A 183 -13.35 -8.45 3.68
CA SER A 183 -13.73 -8.22 5.08
C SER A 183 -15.02 -7.40 5.13
N GLU A 184 -15.90 -7.76 6.04
CA GLU A 184 -17.11 -6.99 6.37
C GLU A 184 -16.81 -5.87 7.39
N SER A 185 -15.60 -5.93 8.01
CA SER A 185 -15.19 -4.94 9.01
C SER A 185 -14.55 -3.73 8.34
N PRO A 186 -15.00 -2.52 8.65
CA PRO A 186 -14.31 -1.30 8.22
C PRO A 186 -12.94 -1.12 8.89
N ASP A 187 -12.63 -1.88 9.93
CA ASP A 187 -11.43 -1.77 10.77
C ASP A 187 -10.45 -2.94 10.59
N GLY A 188 -10.58 -3.74 9.52
CA GLY A 188 -9.80 -4.95 9.31
C GLY A 188 -8.28 -4.74 9.43
N LEU A 189 -7.73 -3.69 8.80
CA LEU A 189 -6.29 -3.37 8.92
C LEU A 189 -5.90 -2.99 10.35
N LYS A 190 -6.71 -2.23 11.04
CA LYS A 190 -6.46 -1.85 12.45
C LYS A 190 -6.44 -3.07 13.36
N ASP A 191 -7.39 -3.99 13.18
CA ASP A 191 -7.46 -5.24 13.96
C ASP A 191 -6.23 -6.11 13.72
N PHE A 192 -5.82 -6.26 12.46
CA PHE A 192 -4.57 -6.92 12.08
C PHE A 192 -3.35 -6.29 12.76
N VAL A 193 -3.18 -4.97 12.66
CA VAL A 193 -2.05 -4.25 13.27
C VAL A 193 -2.02 -4.45 14.79
N MET A 194 -3.17 -4.36 15.43
CA MET A 194 -3.27 -4.58 16.88
C MET A 194 -2.92 -6.01 17.28
N GLN A 195 -3.24 -6.99 16.43
CA GLN A 195 -2.85 -8.38 16.65
C GLN A 195 -1.34 -8.56 16.54
N VAL A 196 -0.72 -8.09 15.45
CA VAL A 196 0.74 -8.17 15.24
C VAL A 196 1.51 -7.48 16.37
N LEU A 197 1.02 -6.33 16.86
CA LEU A 197 1.63 -5.64 18.00
C LEU A 197 1.55 -6.45 19.31
N ARG A 198 0.47 -7.20 19.55
CA ARG A 198 0.36 -8.11 20.69
C ARG A 198 1.36 -9.26 20.57
N GLU A 199 1.43 -9.89 19.40
CA GLU A 199 2.32 -11.03 19.13
C GLU A 199 3.79 -10.62 19.19
N ARG A 200 4.17 -9.47 18.63
CA ARG A 200 5.52 -8.90 18.76
C ARG A 200 5.95 -8.77 20.22
N ARG A 201 5.04 -8.29 21.08
CA ARG A 201 5.30 -8.19 22.53
C ARG A 201 5.44 -9.56 23.21
N GLN A 202 4.56 -10.52 22.88
CA GLN A 202 4.59 -11.88 23.42
C GLN A 202 5.88 -12.61 23.05
N LEU A 203 6.37 -12.42 21.82
CA LEU A 203 7.64 -12.98 21.36
C LEU A 203 8.88 -12.25 21.92
N GLY A 204 8.71 -11.15 22.66
CA GLY A 204 9.81 -10.37 23.23
C GLY A 204 10.68 -9.70 22.17
N LEU A 205 10.11 -9.31 21.03
CA LEU A 205 10.83 -8.69 19.90
C LEU A 205 11.03 -7.17 20.07
N GLY A 206 10.70 -6.62 21.24
CA GLY A 206 10.92 -5.20 21.53
C GLY A 206 10.19 -4.25 20.57
N ASN A 207 10.95 -3.31 20.02
CA ASN A 207 10.46 -2.32 19.05
C ASN A 207 10.84 -2.68 17.60
N MET A 208 10.98 -3.97 17.28
CA MET A 208 11.27 -4.41 15.91
C MET A 208 10.27 -3.75 14.94
N PRO A 209 10.75 -3.09 13.86
CA PRO A 209 9.88 -2.38 12.92
C PRO A 209 8.87 -3.31 12.25
N ILE A 210 7.69 -2.79 11.94
CA ILE A 210 6.62 -3.52 11.24
C ILE A 210 6.30 -2.81 9.93
N TYR A 211 6.46 -3.53 8.83
CA TYR A 211 6.23 -3.02 7.49
C TYR A 211 5.12 -3.80 6.79
N LEU A 212 4.20 -3.09 6.17
CA LEU A 212 3.38 -3.68 5.11
C LEU A 212 4.17 -3.58 3.80
N SER A 213 4.83 -4.67 3.42
CA SER A 213 5.59 -4.75 2.17
C SER A 213 4.70 -4.86 0.94
N GLU A 214 3.43 -5.22 1.17
CA GLU A 214 2.39 -5.27 0.15
C GLU A 214 1.03 -5.14 0.84
N TRP A 215 0.19 -4.17 0.44
CA TRP A 215 -1.14 -4.02 1.00
C TRP A 215 -2.15 -3.43 0.03
N ASN A 216 -3.40 -3.87 0.18
CA ASN A 216 -4.57 -3.30 -0.46
C ASN A 216 -5.84 -3.80 0.26
N ASN A 217 -7.05 -3.35 -0.12
CA ASN A 217 -8.30 -3.96 0.39
C ASN A 217 -8.57 -5.33 -0.22
N THR A 218 -8.03 -5.61 -1.39
CA THR A 218 -8.25 -6.84 -2.16
C THR A 218 -7.00 -7.21 -2.95
N PRO A 219 -6.69 -8.49 -3.15
CA PRO A 219 -5.68 -8.94 -4.09
C PRO A 219 -6.20 -8.97 -5.54
N SER A 220 -7.52 -8.79 -5.75
CA SER A 220 -8.14 -8.90 -7.07
C SER A 220 -7.82 -7.71 -7.96
N GLN A 221 -7.28 -7.98 -9.15
CA GLN A 221 -7.05 -7.00 -10.19
C GLN A 221 -8.29 -6.64 -11.02
N GLN A 222 -9.46 -7.12 -10.59
CA GLN A 222 -10.76 -6.89 -11.24
C GLN A 222 -11.85 -6.53 -10.23
N ASP A 223 -11.47 -5.92 -9.12
CA ASP A 223 -12.42 -5.39 -8.14
C ASP A 223 -12.85 -3.98 -8.56
N LEU A 224 -14.09 -3.85 -9.00
CA LEU A 224 -14.61 -2.62 -9.60
C LEU A 224 -14.51 -1.39 -8.68
N LEU A 225 -14.48 -1.57 -7.36
CA LEU A 225 -14.30 -0.45 -6.41
C LEU A 225 -12.87 0.14 -6.43
N ASN A 226 -11.89 -0.58 -6.99
CA ASN A 226 -10.52 -0.07 -7.12
C ASN A 226 -10.41 1.22 -7.95
N ASP A 227 -11.35 1.47 -8.87
CA ASP A 227 -11.34 2.67 -9.71
C ASP A 227 -12.10 3.84 -9.11
N THR A 228 -12.86 3.62 -8.04
CA THR A 228 -13.78 4.59 -7.45
C THR A 228 -13.15 5.43 -6.32
N CYS A 229 -13.87 6.43 -5.82
CA CYS A 229 -13.48 7.21 -4.65
C CYS A 229 -13.35 6.37 -3.37
N PHE A 230 -13.97 5.18 -3.31
CA PHE A 230 -13.78 4.23 -2.20
C PHE A 230 -12.29 4.00 -1.92
N LYS A 231 -11.50 3.77 -2.99
CA LYS A 231 -10.08 3.47 -2.83
C LYS A 231 -9.29 4.62 -2.21
N SER A 232 -9.58 5.86 -2.61
CA SER A 232 -8.91 7.04 -2.02
C SER A 232 -9.22 7.18 -0.54
N CYS A 233 -10.48 6.98 -0.17
CA CYS A 233 -10.93 7.08 1.21
C CYS A 233 -10.42 5.92 2.07
N TYR A 234 -10.40 4.69 1.53
CA TYR A 234 -9.78 3.51 2.17
C TYR A 234 -8.30 3.74 2.49
N ILE A 235 -7.54 4.28 1.54
CA ILE A 235 -6.11 4.58 1.73
C ILE A 235 -5.92 5.60 2.84
N VAL A 236 -6.64 6.74 2.78
CA VAL A 236 -6.50 7.82 3.76
C VAL A 236 -6.86 7.33 5.16
N LYS A 237 -8.04 6.71 5.33
CA LYS A 237 -8.46 6.15 6.63
C LYS A 237 -7.41 5.22 7.22
N ASN A 238 -7.02 4.20 6.47
CA ASN A 238 -6.18 3.14 7.00
C ASN A 238 -4.75 3.60 7.31
N ILE A 239 -4.18 4.49 6.50
CA ILE A 239 -2.87 5.08 6.78
C ILE A 239 -2.93 5.97 8.03
N LEU A 240 -3.92 6.86 8.13
CA LEU A 240 -4.01 7.80 9.25
C LEU A 240 -4.37 7.13 10.59
N GLU A 241 -5.13 6.06 10.57
CA GLU A 241 -5.43 5.30 11.78
C GLU A 241 -4.24 4.51 12.32
N ASN A 242 -3.28 4.15 11.45
CA ASN A 242 -2.15 3.28 11.80
C ASN A 242 -0.77 3.93 11.62
N TYR A 243 -0.68 5.24 11.34
CA TYR A 243 0.57 5.95 11.06
C TYR A 243 1.61 5.85 12.18
N ASP A 244 1.15 5.69 13.43
CA ASP A 244 1.97 5.62 14.65
C ASP A 244 2.28 4.16 15.08
N ARG A 245 1.88 3.17 14.28
CA ARG A 245 1.98 1.74 14.60
C ARG A 245 2.75 0.94 13.58
N LEU A 246 2.80 1.42 12.35
CA LEU A 246 3.50 0.80 11.23
C LEU A 246 4.58 1.73 10.71
N ASP A 247 5.70 1.15 10.33
CA ASP A 247 6.85 1.90 9.83
C ASP A 247 6.78 2.13 8.30
N SER A 248 5.95 1.37 7.58
CA SER A 248 5.74 1.54 6.13
C SER A 248 4.42 0.93 5.65
N PHE A 249 3.92 1.52 4.54
CA PHE A 249 2.75 1.08 3.80
C PHE A 249 3.10 1.01 2.31
N THR A 250 3.53 -0.15 1.83
CA THR A 250 3.86 -0.35 0.41
C THR A 250 2.61 -0.79 -0.35
N TYR A 251 2.00 0.16 -1.04
CA TYR A 251 0.76 -0.07 -1.77
C TYR A 251 0.97 -0.89 -3.05
N GLN A 252 0.16 -1.89 -3.25
CA GLN A 252 0.08 -2.63 -4.51
C GLN A 252 -1.13 -2.14 -5.32
N ALA A 253 -0.91 -1.48 -6.47
CA ALA A 253 0.32 -1.30 -7.20
C ALA A 253 0.44 0.12 -7.77
N LEU A 254 1.55 0.44 -8.46
CA LEU A 254 1.73 1.75 -9.08
C LEU A 254 0.81 1.93 -10.28
N THR A 255 0.66 0.90 -11.11
CA THR A 255 -0.16 0.96 -12.34
C THR A 255 -1.03 -0.29 -12.47
N ASP A 256 -2.09 -0.19 -13.29
CA ASP A 256 -2.93 -1.32 -13.67
C ASP A 256 -2.21 -2.27 -14.66
N LEU A 257 -1.02 -1.90 -15.13
CA LEU A 257 -0.19 -2.75 -15.98
C LEU A 257 0.56 -3.76 -15.11
N MET A 258 -0.03 -4.91 -14.90
CA MET A 258 0.55 -6.01 -14.15
C MET A 258 0.72 -7.23 -15.04
N ALA A 259 1.83 -7.95 -14.84
CA ALA A 259 2.18 -9.10 -15.68
C ALA A 259 1.45 -10.40 -15.31
N ASP A 260 0.71 -10.38 -14.21
CA ASP A 260 0.17 -11.58 -13.58
C ASP A 260 -1.08 -12.11 -14.27
N ASP A 261 -1.85 -11.23 -14.93
CA ASP A 261 -3.09 -11.57 -15.61
C ASP A 261 -3.18 -10.98 -17.02
N ALA A 262 -4.02 -11.60 -17.85
CA ALA A 262 -4.42 -11.00 -19.12
C ALA A 262 -5.24 -9.73 -18.83
N LEU A 263 -4.71 -8.58 -19.24
CA LEU A 263 -5.37 -7.30 -19.03
C LEU A 263 -6.67 -7.24 -19.84
N PRO A 264 -7.81 -6.91 -19.21
CA PRO A 264 -9.04 -6.61 -19.95
C PRO A 264 -8.83 -5.42 -20.89
N ASN A 265 -9.46 -5.48 -22.06
CA ASN A 265 -9.46 -4.35 -23.00
C ASN A 265 -10.48 -3.28 -22.58
N LYS A 266 -10.32 -2.75 -21.37
CA LYS A 266 -11.19 -1.73 -20.77
C LYS A 266 -10.33 -0.74 -19.98
N LEU A 267 -10.72 0.53 -19.99
CA LEU A 267 -10.00 1.58 -19.27
C LEU A 267 -10.10 1.42 -17.73
N PHE A 268 -11.31 1.12 -17.24
CA PHE A 268 -11.62 0.95 -15.82
C PHE A 268 -12.18 -0.45 -15.57
N PHE A 269 -11.29 -1.39 -15.36
CA PHE A 269 -11.63 -2.80 -15.11
C PHE A 269 -11.49 -3.24 -13.66
N GLY A 270 -11.17 -2.29 -12.76
CA GLY A 270 -10.96 -2.58 -11.35
C GLY A 270 -9.52 -2.99 -11.01
N GLY A 271 -8.54 -2.55 -11.78
CA GLY A 271 -7.12 -2.80 -11.51
C GLY A 271 -6.63 -2.17 -10.21
N LEU A 272 -5.54 -2.70 -9.65
CA LEU A 272 -4.99 -2.29 -8.35
C LEU A 272 -4.19 -0.98 -8.42
N GLY A 273 -3.86 -0.50 -9.62
CA GLY A 273 -2.95 0.61 -9.83
C GLY A 273 -3.45 1.96 -9.29
N LEU A 274 -2.49 2.83 -8.97
CA LEU A 274 -2.75 4.27 -8.79
C LEU A 274 -3.03 4.96 -10.12
N PHE A 275 -2.54 4.36 -11.21
CA PHE A 275 -2.74 4.81 -12.58
C PHE A 275 -3.36 3.70 -13.41
N THR A 276 -4.23 4.07 -14.34
CA THR A 276 -4.72 3.14 -15.37
C THR A 276 -3.58 2.68 -16.28
N VAL A 277 -3.80 1.66 -17.09
CA VAL A 277 -2.84 1.20 -18.13
C VAL A 277 -2.37 2.35 -19.04
N ASN A 278 -3.27 3.32 -19.29
CA ASN A 278 -2.99 4.49 -20.14
C ASN A 278 -2.35 5.66 -19.38
N GLY A 279 -1.95 5.47 -18.10
CA GLY A 279 -1.31 6.49 -17.29
C GLY A 279 -2.24 7.62 -16.81
N ILE A 280 -3.55 7.36 -16.71
CA ILE A 280 -4.51 8.30 -16.12
C ILE A 280 -4.51 8.11 -14.60
N PRO A 281 -4.31 9.18 -13.79
CA PRO A 281 -4.38 9.10 -12.35
C PRO A 281 -5.78 8.69 -11.89
N LYS A 282 -5.88 7.74 -10.96
CA LYS A 282 -7.13 7.36 -10.29
C LYS A 282 -7.29 8.15 -9.00
N ALA A 283 -8.46 8.11 -8.38
CA ALA A 283 -8.71 8.74 -7.09
C ALA A 283 -7.68 8.31 -6.02
N SER A 284 -7.26 7.05 -6.05
CA SER A 284 -6.21 6.49 -5.18
C SER A 284 -4.85 7.22 -5.28
N TYR A 285 -4.46 7.70 -6.46
CA TYR A 285 -3.24 8.50 -6.64
C TYR A 285 -3.31 9.82 -5.86
N TYR A 286 -4.45 10.47 -5.89
CA TYR A 286 -4.63 11.74 -5.19
C TYR A 286 -4.68 11.56 -3.67
N ALA A 287 -5.10 10.41 -3.15
CA ALA A 287 -4.97 10.11 -1.72
C ALA A 287 -3.51 10.26 -1.26
N TYR A 288 -2.54 9.66 -1.95
CA TYR A 288 -1.12 9.81 -1.64
C TYR A 288 -0.61 11.24 -1.87
N THR A 289 -1.10 11.91 -2.90
CA THR A 289 -0.74 13.31 -3.19
C THR A 289 -1.17 14.25 -2.06
N LEU A 290 -2.33 14.02 -1.46
CA LEU A 290 -2.82 14.81 -0.32
C LEU A 290 -2.11 14.40 0.98
N LEU A 291 -1.95 13.11 1.27
CA LEU A 291 -1.24 12.61 2.45
C LEU A 291 0.20 13.14 2.53
N ARG A 292 0.91 13.24 1.40
CA ARG A 292 2.27 13.79 1.32
C ARG A 292 2.37 15.23 1.83
N GLN A 293 1.28 15.98 1.83
CA GLN A 293 1.24 17.38 2.22
C GLN A 293 1.00 17.60 3.73
N LEU A 294 0.77 16.51 4.48
CA LEU A 294 0.65 16.58 5.94
C LEU A 294 1.97 17.01 6.58
N GLY A 295 1.85 17.64 7.74
CA GLY A 295 3.00 18.09 8.52
C GLY A 295 3.63 16.97 9.34
N ASP A 296 4.79 17.26 9.89
CA ASP A 296 5.59 16.34 10.71
C ASP A 296 5.22 16.35 12.19
N GLN A 297 4.46 17.35 12.65
CA GLN A 297 3.97 17.44 14.00
C GLN A 297 2.49 17.02 14.06
N PHE A 298 2.21 15.89 14.70
CA PHE A 298 0.85 15.44 14.98
C PHE A 298 0.19 16.32 16.06
N LEU A 299 -1.06 16.74 15.83
CA LEU A 299 -1.85 17.54 16.77
C LEU A 299 -3.07 16.81 17.30
N GLY A 300 -3.75 16.03 16.47
CA GLY A 300 -4.95 15.32 16.89
C GLY A 300 -5.58 14.50 15.76
N ARG A 301 -6.40 13.53 16.13
CA ARG A 301 -7.22 12.73 15.21
C ARG A 301 -8.53 12.33 15.86
N GLY A 302 -9.51 12.02 15.04
CA GLY A 302 -10.80 11.49 15.46
C GLY A 302 -11.50 10.84 14.27
N ASP A 303 -12.79 10.59 14.43
CA ASP A 303 -13.58 10.02 13.36
C ASP A 303 -13.65 11.00 12.18
N GLY A 304 -13.15 10.58 11.03
CA GLY A 304 -13.13 11.36 9.80
C GLY A 304 -12.11 12.51 9.73
N TYR A 305 -11.22 12.69 10.71
CA TYR A 305 -10.22 13.76 10.64
C TYR A 305 -8.86 13.42 11.22
N PHE A 306 -7.82 14.11 10.70
CA PHE A 306 -6.43 14.04 11.16
C PHE A 306 -5.77 15.42 11.00
N ILE A 307 -5.13 15.92 12.07
CA ILE A 307 -4.57 17.28 12.12
C ILE A 307 -3.07 17.21 12.37
N THR A 308 -2.32 17.93 11.54
CA THR A 308 -0.88 18.11 11.67
C THR A 308 -0.48 19.57 11.60
N ARG A 309 0.76 19.83 11.96
CA ARG A 309 1.40 21.14 11.83
C ARG A 309 2.77 20.99 11.18
N LYS A 310 3.09 21.95 10.31
CA LYS A 310 4.43 22.12 9.74
C LYS A 310 4.81 23.59 9.85
N HIS A 311 5.84 23.89 10.67
CA HIS A 311 6.18 25.27 11.03
C HIS A 311 4.96 26.02 11.60
N ASN A 312 4.53 27.10 10.95
CA ASN A 312 3.37 27.92 11.33
C ASN A 312 2.11 27.59 10.53
N SER A 313 2.10 26.52 9.74
CA SER A 313 0.95 26.11 8.93
C SER A 313 0.33 24.84 9.49
N TYR A 314 -1.00 24.75 9.43
CA TYR A 314 -1.78 23.60 9.87
C TYR A 314 -2.31 22.85 8.64
N GLN A 315 -2.34 21.53 8.73
CA GLN A 315 -2.88 20.64 7.70
C GLN A 315 -3.92 19.75 8.36
N ILE A 316 -5.11 19.74 7.79
CA ILE A 316 -6.24 18.97 8.29
C ILE A 316 -6.71 18.08 7.15
N MET A 317 -6.53 16.77 7.31
CA MET A 317 -7.11 15.79 6.41
C MET A 317 -8.48 15.40 6.94
N LEU A 318 -9.49 15.51 6.11
CA LEU A 318 -10.86 15.06 6.37
C LEU A 318 -11.20 13.92 5.41
N TYR A 319 -12.04 12.97 5.87
CA TYR A 319 -12.52 11.88 5.05
C TYR A 319 -13.88 11.36 5.51
N ASN A 320 -14.78 11.07 4.56
CA ASN A 320 -16.06 10.40 4.79
C ASN A 320 -15.98 8.97 4.28
N TYR A 321 -15.40 8.07 5.09
CA TYR A 321 -15.29 6.66 4.73
C TYR A 321 -16.59 5.92 5.02
N LYS A 322 -17.08 5.20 4.02
CA LYS A 322 -18.17 4.23 4.16
C LYS A 322 -17.69 2.87 3.68
N HIS A 323 -18.03 1.85 4.43
CA HIS A 323 -17.72 0.48 4.04
C HIS A 323 -18.83 -0.08 3.15
N PHE A 324 -18.48 -0.97 2.24
CA PHE A 324 -19.43 -1.64 1.37
C PHE A 324 -20.30 -2.63 2.17
N ASN A 325 -21.44 -2.99 1.61
CA ASN A 325 -22.40 -3.86 2.25
C ASN A 325 -21.95 -5.35 2.29
N TYR A 326 -22.65 -6.14 3.11
CA TYR A 326 -22.40 -7.56 3.28
C TYR A 326 -22.47 -8.36 1.96
N LEU A 327 -23.39 -8.03 1.06
CA LEU A 327 -23.55 -8.74 -0.20
C LEU A 327 -22.31 -8.60 -1.07
N TYR A 328 -21.81 -7.37 -1.22
CA TYR A 328 -20.59 -7.12 -1.98
C TYR A 328 -19.36 -7.79 -1.36
N ALA A 329 -19.24 -7.77 -0.03
CA ALA A 329 -18.16 -8.43 0.68
C ALA A 329 -18.10 -9.93 0.36
N ASN A 330 -19.25 -10.58 0.17
CA ASN A 330 -19.38 -12.01 -0.13
C ASN A 330 -19.49 -12.33 -1.63
N GLY A 331 -19.16 -11.37 -2.50
CA GLY A 331 -19.06 -11.60 -3.95
C GLY A 331 -20.33 -11.33 -4.76
N GLU A 332 -21.40 -10.86 -4.11
CA GLU A 332 -22.65 -10.53 -4.78
C GLU A 332 -22.57 -9.11 -5.40
N ARG A 333 -22.88 -9.01 -6.67
CA ARG A 333 -22.71 -7.76 -7.45
C ARG A 333 -23.93 -7.42 -8.32
N PHE A 334 -25.10 -7.86 -7.92
CA PHE A 334 -26.34 -7.78 -8.72
C PHE A 334 -26.71 -6.35 -9.12
N ASP A 335 -26.48 -5.37 -8.25
CA ASP A 335 -26.88 -3.99 -8.48
C ASP A 335 -25.75 -3.12 -9.06
N MET A 336 -24.57 -3.69 -9.26
CA MET A 336 -23.41 -2.95 -9.75
C MET A 336 -23.33 -3.03 -11.28
N THR A 337 -23.14 -1.89 -11.93
CA THR A 337 -22.89 -1.80 -13.37
C THR A 337 -21.50 -1.21 -13.65
N GLU A 338 -21.08 -1.20 -14.91
CA GLU A 338 -19.82 -0.57 -15.29
C GLU A 338 -19.80 0.94 -15.02
N THR A 339 -20.94 1.60 -15.10
CA THR A 339 -21.11 3.04 -14.94
C THR A 339 -21.73 3.46 -13.60
N ASP A 340 -22.20 2.50 -12.81
CA ASP A 340 -22.66 2.76 -11.44
C ASP A 340 -22.13 1.68 -10.48
N ARG A 341 -21.12 2.07 -9.70
CA ARG A 341 -20.39 1.18 -8.78
C ARG A 341 -20.60 1.55 -7.31
N TYR A 342 -21.44 2.55 -7.03
CA TYR A 342 -21.64 3.04 -5.67
C TYR A 342 -22.89 2.45 -4.99
N THR A 343 -23.68 1.66 -5.68
CA THR A 343 -24.88 0.97 -5.17
C THR A 343 -24.61 0.02 -4.00
N VAL A 344 -23.35 -0.36 -3.80
CA VAL A 344 -22.91 -1.25 -2.71
C VAL A 344 -22.76 -0.56 -1.36
N PHE A 345 -22.88 0.77 -1.31
CA PHE A 345 -22.84 1.54 -0.06
C PHE A 345 -24.26 1.81 0.42
N ALA A 346 -24.62 1.21 1.57
CA ALA A 346 -25.98 1.36 2.13
C ALA A 346 -26.29 2.77 2.66
N ASP A 347 -25.24 3.47 3.14
CA ASP A 347 -25.30 4.84 3.63
C ASP A 347 -24.55 5.73 2.65
N SER A 348 -25.28 6.65 2.01
CA SER A 348 -24.74 7.62 1.06
C SER A 348 -24.79 9.06 1.59
N ASP A 349 -25.18 9.24 2.85
CA ASP A 349 -25.38 10.58 3.42
C ASP A 349 -24.06 11.33 3.57
N PRO A 350 -24.05 12.64 3.29
CA PRO A 350 -22.92 13.49 3.60
C PRO A 350 -22.68 13.57 5.11
N VAL A 351 -21.43 13.78 5.49
CA VAL A 351 -21.01 13.93 6.88
C VAL A 351 -20.55 15.36 7.11
N THR A 352 -21.07 15.99 8.16
CA THR A 352 -20.59 17.29 8.60
C THR A 352 -19.57 17.13 9.71
N ILE A 353 -18.36 17.69 9.52
CA ILE A 353 -17.29 17.73 10.51
C ILE A 353 -17.10 19.15 10.97
N GLU A 354 -17.33 19.39 12.27
CA GLU A 354 -17.08 20.69 12.92
C GLU A 354 -15.78 20.61 13.73
N LEU A 355 -14.83 21.46 13.40
CA LEU A 355 -13.54 21.55 14.08
C LEU A 355 -13.35 22.92 14.72
N CYS A 356 -12.86 22.92 15.95
CA CYS A 356 -12.48 24.11 16.69
C CYS A 356 -10.97 24.08 16.97
N LEU A 357 -10.23 24.95 16.31
CA LEU A 357 -8.79 25.10 16.51
C LEU A 357 -8.54 26.29 17.43
N SER A 358 -8.10 26.02 18.67
CA SER A 358 -7.75 27.05 19.65
C SER A 358 -6.24 27.35 19.61
N ASN A 359 -5.87 28.50 20.17
CA ASN A 359 -4.46 28.95 20.26
C ASN A 359 -3.77 29.13 18.90
N ILE A 360 -4.54 29.49 17.86
CA ILE A 360 -3.97 29.95 16.60
C ILE A 360 -3.53 31.41 16.80
N PRO A 361 -2.29 31.79 16.45
CA PRO A 361 -1.83 33.17 16.56
C PRO A 361 -2.71 34.13 15.77
N GLN A 362 -2.94 35.34 16.32
CA GLN A 362 -3.61 36.41 15.59
C GLN A 362 -2.93 36.69 14.25
N GLY A 363 -3.72 36.90 13.20
CA GLY A 363 -3.18 37.23 11.89
C GLY A 363 -4.13 36.91 10.74
N THR A 364 -3.65 37.17 9.53
CA THR A 364 -4.37 36.78 8.31
C THR A 364 -3.83 35.44 7.80
N TYR A 365 -4.74 34.54 7.50
CA TYR A 365 -4.43 33.21 7.01
C TYR A 365 -5.05 32.97 5.64
N LYS A 366 -4.29 32.29 4.80
CA LYS A 366 -4.76 31.67 3.58
C LYS A 366 -5.27 30.28 3.92
N ILE A 367 -6.53 30.01 3.70
CA ILE A 367 -7.16 28.70 3.85
C ILE A 367 -7.34 28.14 2.45
N SER A 368 -6.69 27.02 2.15
CA SER A 368 -6.82 26.29 0.88
C SER A 368 -7.43 24.91 1.14
N GLU A 369 -8.38 24.54 0.34
CA GLU A 369 -9.05 23.24 0.37
C GLU A 369 -8.80 22.52 -0.94
N THR A 370 -8.26 21.30 -0.88
CA THR A 370 -8.09 20.42 -2.03
C THR A 370 -8.85 19.13 -1.74
N TYR A 371 -9.73 18.71 -2.64
CA TYR A 371 -10.62 17.59 -2.37
C TYR A 371 -10.78 16.66 -3.56
N VAL A 372 -11.07 15.40 -3.24
CA VAL A 372 -11.36 14.32 -4.18
C VAL A 372 -12.69 13.71 -3.80
N ASN A 373 -13.62 13.74 -4.73
CA ASN A 373 -14.94 13.14 -4.65
C ASN A 373 -15.40 12.69 -6.06
N ARG A 374 -16.64 12.29 -6.21
CA ARG A 374 -17.17 11.82 -7.50
C ARG A 374 -17.15 12.86 -8.61
N THR A 375 -17.20 14.15 -8.26
CA THR A 375 -17.19 15.26 -9.23
C THR A 375 -15.79 15.79 -9.52
N HIS A 376 -14.82 15.55 -8.64
CA HIS A 376 -13.45 16.06 -8.75
C HIS A 376 -12.43 15.01 -8.31
N GLY A 377 -11.38 14.83 -9.08
CA GLY A 377 -10.28 13.91 -8.74
C GLY A 377 -10.56 12.43 -8.98
N SER A 378 -11.75 12.07 -9.49
CA SER A 378 -12.09 10.70 -9.88
C SER A 378 -12.14 10.57 -11.38
N SER A 379 -11.15 9.91 -11.95
CA SER A 379 -11.13 9.66 -13.40
C SER A 379 -12.22 8.69 -13.85
N TYR A 380 -12.60 7.75 -13.01
CA TYR A 380 -13.72 6.86 -13.28
C TYR A 380 -15.04 7.63 -13.40
N ASP A 381 -15.37 8.46 -12.42
CA ASP A 381 -16.63 9.23 -12.42
C ASP A 381 -16.65 10.27 -13.56
N GLN A 382 -15.49 10.86 -13.89
CA GLN A 382 -15.40 11.74 -15.06
C GLN A 382 -15.62 10.98 -16.37
N TRP A 383 -15.07 9.77 -16.52
CA TRP A 383 -15.33 8.91 -17.65
C TRP A 383 -16.81 8.55 -17.77
N VAL A 384 -17.47 8.23 -16.66
CA VAL A 384 -18.93 8.00 -16.62
C VAL A 384 -19.69 9.23 -17.08
N SER A 385 -19.31 10.43 -16.63
CA SER A 385 -19.94 11.69 -17.02
C SER A 385 -19.77 12.01 -18.52
N MET A 386 -18.70 11.50 -19.14
CA MET A 386 -18.44 11.57 -20.58
C MET A 386 -19.23 10.51 -21.39
N GLY A 387 -20.07 9.72 -20.75
CA GLY A 387 -20.93 8.70 -21.37
C GLY A 387 -20.44 7.26 -21.16
N GLY A 388 -19.31 7.03 -20.48
CA GLY A 388 -18.83 5.68 -20.16
C GLY A 388 -18.39 4.86 -21.38
N LEU A 389 -18.02 5.53 -22.48
CA LEU A 389 -17.66 4.89 -23.73
C LEU A 389 -16.15 4.63 -23.84
N GLU A 390 -15.77 3.73 -24.72
CA GLU A 390 -14.36 3.49 -25.04
C GLU A 390 -13.72 4.76 -25.63
N LEU A 391 -12.55 5.13 -25.08
CA LEU A 391 -11.75 6.25 -25.61
C LEU A 391 -10.83 5.75 -26.70
N THR A 392 -10.89 6.36 -27.87
CA THR A 392 -10.18 5.88 -29.06
C THR A 392 -9.06 6.80 -29.53
N THR A 393 -9.05 8.06 -29.06
CA THR A 393 -8.07 9.07 -29.48
C THR A 393 -7.22 9.58 -28.33
N PRO A 394 -5.95 9.94 -28.55
CA PRO A 394 -5.12 10.60 -27.53
C PRO A 394 -5.76 11.85 -26.93
N TYR A 395 -6.54 12.58 -27.73
CA TYR A 395 -7.24 13.79 -27.28
C TYR A 395 -8.29 13.49 -26.20
N GLU A 396 -9.07 12.40 -26.36
CA GLU A 396 -10.06 11.97 -25.36
C GLU A 396 -9.39 11.57 -24.04
N PHE A 397 -8.24 10.85 -24.09
CA PHE A 397 -7.44 10.54 -22.91
C PHE A 397 -6.93 11.80 -22.21
N ASP A 398 -6.45 12.79 -22.96
CA ASP A 398 -5.98 14.07 -22.40
C ASP A 398 -7.13 14.87 -21.78
N LEU A 399 -8.31 14.86 -22.39
CA LEU A 399 -9.51 15.49 -21.83
C LEU A 399 -9.90 14.85 -20.51
N LEU A 400 -9.98 13.51 -20.47
CA LEU A 400 -10.30 12.78 -19.24
C LEU A 400 -9.27 13.08 -18.15
N LYS A 401 -7.99 13.04 -18.47
CA LYS A 401 -6.92 13.35 -17.51
C LYS A 401 -7.04 14.74 -16.93
N LYS A 402 -7.36 15.75 -17.74
CA LYS A 402 -7.56 17.14 -17.28
C LYS A 402 -8.82 17.28 -16.42
N ALA A 403 -9.93 16.66 -16.84
CA ALA A 403 -11.19 16.68 -16.11
C ALA A 403 -11.11 15.98 -14.75
N SER A 404 -10.18 15.02 -14.59
CA SER A 404 -9.99 14.23 -13.38
C SER A 404 -9.12 14.92 -12.32
N SER A 405 -8.90 16.22 -12.40
CA SER A 405 -8.12 16.95 -11.40
C SER A 405 -8.92 17.12 -10.09
N PRO A 406 -8.25 17.11 -8.92
CA PRO A 406 -8.91 17.44 -7.65
C PRO A 406 -9.56 18.82 -7.68
N GLY A 407 -10.64 18.97 -6.93
CA GLY A 407 -11.25 20.28 -6.69
C GLY A 407 -10.34 21.14 -5.81
N PHE A 408 -10.39 22.44 -6.02
CA PHE A 408 -9.57 23.39 -5.26
C PHE A 408 -10.37 24.64 -4.95
N HIS A 409 -10.33 25.06 -3.69
CA HIS A 409 -10.91 26.32 -3.22
C HIS A 409 -9.92 27.04 -2.30
N GLN A 410 -9.93 28.38 -2.32
CA GLN A 410 -9.05 29.20 -1.48
C GLN A 410 -9.75 30.45 -1.02
N LYS A 411 -9.54 30.83 0.26
CA LYS A 411 -10.02 32.07 0.84
C LYS A 411 -9.01 32.65 1.82
N LEU A 412 -9.13 33.96 2.07
CA LEU A 412 -8.43 34.62 3.18
C LEU A 412 -9.35 34.69 4.39
N MET A 413 -8.79 34.51 5.58
CA MET A 413 -9.48 34.67 6.85
C MET A 413 -8.60 35.43 7.82
N HIS A 414 -9.18 36.38 8.52
CA HIS A 414 -8.52 37.11 9.61
C HIS A 414 -8.94 36.50 10.94
N ILE A 415 -7.97 36.14 11.79
CA ILE A 415 -8.18 35.62 13.14
C ILE A 415 -7.74 36.71 14.10
N ALA A 416 -8.68 37.24 14.89
CA ALA A 416 -8.38 38.21 15.94
C ALA A 416 -7.78 37.56 17.17
N SER A 417 -7.26 38.35 18.11
CA SER A 417 -6.77 37.85 19.38
C SER A 417 -7.90 37.15 20.15
N ASP A 418 -7.58 36.01 20.75
CA ASP A 418 -8.49 35.16 21.53
C ASP A 418 -9.64 34.48 20.74
N GLU A 419 -9.61 34.56 19.42
CA GLU A 419 -10.56 33.84 18.58
C GLU A 419 -10.15 32.37 18.37
N THR A 420 -11.15 31.50 18.37
CA THR A 420 -11.03 30.11 17.95
C THR A 420 -11.42 30.00 16.48
N LEU A 421 -10.54 29.41 15.68
CA LEU A 421 -10.89 29.12 14.29
C LEU A 421 -11.90 27.97 14.24
N ARG A 422 -13.09 28.26 13.79
CA ARG A 422 -14.14 27.26 13.53
C ARG A 422 -14.15 26.91 12.07
N LEU A 423 -14.03 25.62 11.78
CA LEU A 423 -14.16 25.05 10.44
C LEU A 423 -15.36 24.12 10.44
N ASN A 424 -16.23 24.33 9.49
CA ASN A 424 -17.37 23.46 9.21
C ASN A 424 -17.22 22.94 7.79
N ALA A 425 -17.11 21.64 7.63
CA ALA A 425 -16.93 20.98 6.37
C ALA A 425 -17.97 19.86 6.19
N GLU A 426 -18.76 20.00 5.15
CA GLU A 426 -19.65 18.94 4.68
C GLU A 426 -18.89 18.12 3.62
N LEU A 427 -18.79 16.81 3.84
CA LEU A 427 -18.13 15.87 2.93
C LEU A 427 -19.15 14.95 2.29
N GLU A 428 -19.10 14.86 0.98
CA GLU A 428 -19.88 13.88 0.21
C GLU A 428 -19.46 12.44 0.54
N LEU A 429 -20.24 11.46 0.08
CA LEU A 429 -19.89 10.06 0.17
C LEU A 429 -18.48 9.81 -0.40
N LEU A 430 -17.61 9.16 0.39
CA LEU A 430 -16.26 8.77 0.02
C LEU A 430 -15.36 9.95 -0.41
N GLU A 431 -15.65 11.15 0.08
CA GLU A 431 -14.80 12.31 -0.13
C GLU A 431 -13.58 12.29 0.79
N ILE A 432 -12.44 12.70 0.27
CA ILE A 432 -11.25 13.10 1.03
C ILE A 432 -10.96 14.57 0.77
N ARG A 433 -10.61 15.34 1.82
CA ARG A 433 -10.32 16.78 1.71
C ARG A 433 -9.14 17.15 2.58
N LEU A 434 -8.18 17.85 1.98
CA LEU A 434 -7.07 18.47 2.70
C LEU A 434 -7.34 19.97 2.84
N ILE A 435 -7.42 20.45 4.08
CA ILE A 435 -7.48 21.87 4.41
C ILE A 435 -6.09 22.30 4.90
N GLN A 436 -5.53 23.33 4.27
CA GLN A 436 -4.25 23.92 4.68
C GLN A 436 -4.50 25.35 5.15
N ILE A 437 -4.01 25.68 6.35
CA ILE A 437 -4.12 26.99 6.98
C ILE A 437 -2.71 27.55 7.07
N THR A 438 -2.40 28.53 6.24
CA THR A 438 -1.06 29.10 6.11
C THR A 438 -1.07 30.60 6.44
N PRO A 439 -0.24 31.09 7.37
CA PRO A 439 -0.17 32.52 7.67
C PRO A 439 0.28 33.31 6.44
N VAL A 440 -0.38 34.45 6.20
CA VAL A 440 0.06 35.40 5.19
C VAL A 440 1.13 36.30 5.82
N ILE A 441 2.37 36.09 5.44
CA ILE A 441 3.49 36.93 5.91
C ILE A 441 3.45 38.22 5.11
N CYS A 442 3.20 39.36 5.78
CA CYS A 442 3.36 40.66 5.14
C CYS A 442 4.85 40.95 4.93
N PRO A 443 5.25 41.58 3.79
CA PRO A 443 6.65 41.96 3.55
C PRO A 443 7.26 42.83 4.66
N SER A 444 6.45 43.53 5.44
CA SER A 444 6.86 44.32 6.61
C SER A 444 7.33 43.48 7.81
N ASP A 445 7.01 42.16 7.85
CA ASP A 445 7.33 41.29 8.99
C ASP A 445 8.67 40.56 8.83
N VAL A 446 9.31 40.70 7.67
CA VAL A 446 10.62 40.07 7.34
C VAL A 446 11.81 40.96 7.80
N SER A 447 11.54 42.15 8.30
CA SER A 447 12.56 43.14 8.68
C SER A 447 12.74 43.34 10.21
N ARG A 448 12.45 42.30 11.01
CA ARG A 448 12.76 42.31 12.45
C ARG A 448 13.63 41.15 12.87
#